data_bf4caba41a824a97dc97157bc8fa6061
#
_entry.id   bf4caba41a824a97dc97157bc8fa6061
#
_cell.length_a   1.000
_cell.length_b   1.000
_cell.length_c   1.000
_cell.angle_alpha   90.00
_cell.angle_beta   90.00
_cell.angle_gamma   90.00
#
_symmetry.space_group_name_H-M   'P 1'
#
loop_
_entity.id
_entity.type
_entity.pdbx_description
1 polymer ?
#
loop_
_entity_poly.entity_id
_entity_poly.type
_entity_poly.pdbx_seq_one_letter_code
_entity_poly.pdbx_strand_id
1 'polypeptide(L)'
;MKIKIIQTTTDSIKIAESISELLVNNNFSPCVQIISNVKSVYRWKNKLEQSSELLLLIKTIPEKIQQCKDIILKYHNYDIPELIVIDGYILEDDYQAWFTEHYREI
;
A
#
# COMPACT_ATOMS: atom_id res chain seq x y z
N MET A 1 11.63 -10.54 -11.69
CA MET A 1 12.09 -9.72 -10.56
C MET A 1 11.13 -9.86 -9.40
N LYS A 2 11.65 -10.17 -8.25
CA LYS A 2 10.85 -10.25 -7.03
C LYS A 2 10.56 -8.86 -6.49
N ILE A 3 9.30 -8.61 -6.12
CA ILE A 3 8.89 -7.37 -5.47
C ILE A 3 8.08 -7.68 -4.23
N LYS A 4 7.79 -6.66 -3.46
CA LYS A 4 6.88 -6.73 -2.32
C LYS A 4 5.65 -5.88 -2.61
N ILE A 5 4.50 -6.36 -2.16
CA ILE A 5 3.24 -5.61 -2.26
C ILE A 5 2.73 -5.44 -0.84
N ILE A 6 2.66 -4.20 -0.39
CA ILE A 6 2.08 -3.89 0.92
C ILE A 6 0.60 -3.62 0.74
N GLN A 7 -0.22 -4.27 1.54
CA GLN A 7 -1.66 -4.12 1.51
C GLN A 7 -2.13 -3.44 2.78
N THR A 8 -2.93 -2.40 2.64
CA THR A 8 -3.60 -1.72 3.75
C THR A 8 -4.99 -1.28 3.33
N THR A 9 -5.86 -1.04 4.30
CA THR A 9 -7.22 -0.55 4.06
C THR A 9 -7.47 0.71 4.86
N THR A 10 -8.33 1.58 4.35
CA THR A 10 -8.81 2.76 5.08
C THR A 10 -10.22 3.10 4.61
N ASP A 11 -10.99 3.73 5.47
CA ASP A 11 -12.34 4.21 5.12
C ASP A 11 -12.32 5.64 4.56
N SER A 12 -11.17 6.27 4.48
CA SER A 12 -11.01 7.66 4.05
C SER A 12 -10.31 7.76 2.71
N ILE A 13 -10.98 8.29 1.69
CA ILE A 13 -10.36 8.52 0.38
C ILE A 13 -9.22 9.55 0.48
N LYS A 14 -9.34 10.55 1.33
CA LYS A 14 -8.28 11.54 1.52
C LYS A 14 -7.02 10.91 2.08
N ILE A 15 -7.15 10.01 3.05
CA ILE A 15 -6.01 9.30 3.63
C ILE A 15 -5.40 8.38 2.59
N ALA A 16 -6.22 7.64 1.82
CA ALA A 16 -5.73 6.76 0.77
C ALA A 16 -4.90 7.54 -0.26
N GLU A 17 -5.41 8.67 -0.72
CA GLU A 17 -4.71 9.50 -1.70
C GLU A 17 -3.45 10.13 -1.12
N SER A 18 -3.52 10.64 0.10
CA SER A 18 -2.39 11.26 0.77
C SER A 18 -1.23 10.28 0.97
N ILE A 19 -1.51 9.10 1.50
CA ILE A 19 -0.50 8.06 1.68
C ILE A 19 0.10 7.66 0.33
N SER A 20 -0.74 7.44 -0.68
CA SER A 20 -0.29 7.03 -2.02
C SER A 20 0.65 8.07 -2.63
N GLU A 21 0.30 9.34 -2.56
CA GLU A 21 1.11 10.42 -3.11
C GLU A 21 2.44 10.56 -2.38
N LEU A 22 2.44 10.46 -1.06
CA LEU A 22 3.66 10.52 -0.26
C LEU A 22 4.62 9.38 -0.61
N LEU A 23 4.09 8.17 -0.77
CA LEU A 23 4.92 7.01 -1.09
C LEU A 23 5.56 7.13 -2.46
N VAL A 24 4.80 7.60 -3.46
CA VAL A 24 5.31 7.75 -4.83
C VAL A 24 6.27 8.92 -4.91
N ASN A 25 5.92 10.07 -4.34
CA ASN A 25 6.75 11.28 -4.41
C ASN A 25 8.09 11.13 -3.68
N ASN A 26 8.16 10.28 -2.67
CA ASN A 26 9.40 10.02 -1.94
C ASN A 26 10.20 8.86 -2.52
N ASN A 27 9.78 8.30 -3.64
CA ASN A 27 10.44 7.17 -4.30
C ASN A 27 10.51 5.91 -3.43
N PHE A 28 9.53 5.71 -2.56
CA PHE A 28 9.40 4.50 -1.76
C PHE A 28 8.59 3.43 -2.49
N SER A 29 7.70 3.84 -3.38
CA SER A 29 6.88 2.96 -4.21
C SER A 29 6.72 3.56 -5.61
N PRO A 30 6.98 2.81 -6.67
CA PRO A 30 6.72 3.30 -8.03
C PRO A 30 5.25 3.41 -8.37
N CYS A 31 4.41 2.63 -7.70
CA CYS A 31 2.99 2.55 -8.05
C CYS A 31 2.16 2.11 -6.85
N VAL A 32 1.12 2.87 -6.56
CA VAL A 32 0.10 2.50 -5.59
C VAL A 32 -1.24 2.44 -6.30
N GLN A 33 -1.95 1.34 -6.13
CA GLN A 33 -3.29 1.18 -6.67
C GLN A 33 -4.31 1.27 -5.54
N ILE A 34 -5.38 2.01 -5.78
CA ILE A 34 -6.47 2.21 -4.82
C ILE A 34 -7.72 1.55 -5.40
N ILE A 35 -8.25 0.55 -4.69
CA ILE A 35 -9.47 -0.16 -5.08
C ILE A 35 -10.57 0.28 -4.13
N SER A 36 -11.64 0.86 -4.70
CA SER A 36 -12.79 1.35 -3.94
C SER A 36 -13.82 0.25 -3.71
N ASN A 37 -14.76 0.52 -2.81
CA ASN A 37 -15.92 -0.32 -2.57
C ASN A 37 -15.59 -1.73 -2.08
N VAL A 38 -14.59 -1.83 -1.22
CA VAL A 38 -14.25 -3.09 -0.57
C VAL A 38 -15.12 -3.23 0.67
N LYS A 39 -15.84 -4.34 0.77
CA LYS A 39 -16.62 -4.64 1.96
C LYS A 39 -15.81 -5.54 2.87
N SER A 40 -15.50 -5.03 4.05
CA SER A 40 -14.76 -5.79 5.06
C SER A 40 -15.73 -6.26 6.14
N VAL A 41 -15.63 -7.54 6.48
CA VAL A 41 -16.45 -8.17 7.52
C VAL A 41 -15.49 -8.74 8.55
N TYR A 42 -15.63 -8.33 9.79
CA TYR A 42 -14.68 -8.72 10.85
C TYR A 42 -15.35 -8.68 12.21
N ARG A 43 -14.66 -9.23 13.20
CA ARG A 43 -15.11 -9.19 14.60
C ARG A 43 -14.33 -8.12 15.35
N TRP A 44 -15.06 -7.24 16.00
CA TRP A 44 -14.48 -6.19 16.83
C TRP A 44 -15.23 -6.15 18.15
N LYS A 45 -14.50 -6.28 19.26
CA LYS A 45 -15.09 -6.30 20.61
C LYS A 45 -16.26 -7.27 20.75
N ASN A 46 -16.06 -8.49 20.23
CA ASN A 46 -17.04 -9.58 20.25
C ASN A 46 -18.30 -9.35 19.41
N LYS A 47 -18.29 -8.37 18.53
CA LYS A 47 -19.41 -8.09 17.63
C LYS A 47 -18.99 -8.26 16.19
N LEU A 48 -19.92 -8.70 15.36
CA LEU A 48 -19.73 -8.74 13.92
C LEU A 48 -19.87 -7.32 13.37
N GLU A 49 -18.85 -6.85 12.69
CA GLU A 49 -18.82 -5.53 12.07
C GLU A 49 -18.68 -5.65 10.56
N GLN A 50 -19.22 -4.66 9.86
CA GLN A 50 -19.02 -4.51 8.42
C GLN A 50 -18.66 -3.07 8.15
N SER A 51 -17.69 -2.87 7.27
CA SER A 51 -17.32 -1.52 6.84
C SER A 51 -17.02 -1.48 5.35
N SER A 52 -17.25 -0.31 4.75
CA SER A 52 -16.87 -0.04 3.37
C SER A 52 -15.51 0.63 3.39
N GLU A 53 -14.56 0.05 2.69
CA GLU A 53 -13.17 0.51 2.72
C GLU A 53 -12.59 0.65 1.33
N LEU A 54 -11.44 1.36 1.27
CA LEU A 54 -10.57 1.38 0.11
C LEU A 54 -9.39 0.48 0.42
N LEU A 55 -8.99 -0.31 -0.57
CA LEU A 55 -7.83 -1.20 -0.47
C LEU A 55 -6.67 -0.59 -1.25
N LEU A 56 -5.53 -0.40 -0.60
CA LEU A 56 -4.31 0.08 -1.24
C LEU A 56 -3.39 -1.11 -1.48
N LEU A 57 -2.93 -1.23 -2.72
CA LEU A 57 -1.87 -2.16 -3.10
C LEU A 57 -0.64 -1.35 -3.45
N ILE A 58 0.35 -1.40 -2.59
CA ILE A 58 1.56 -0.59 -2.67
C ILE A 58 2.70 -1.49 -3.14
N LYS A 59 3.12 -1.30 -4.40
CA LYS A 59 4.19 -2.10 -4.98
C LYS A 59 5.53 -1.49 -4.58
N THR A 60 6.43 -2.29 -4.04
CA THR A 60 7.72 -1.81 -3.57
C THR A 60 8.78 -2.91 -3.64
N ILE A 61 9.94 -2.62 -3.09
CA ILE A 61 11.05 -3.56 -3.01
C ILE A 61 11.39 -3.81 -1.54
N PRO A 62 12.08 -4.92 -1.21
CA PRO A 62 12.41 -5.24 0.18
C PRO A 62 13.11 -4.10 0.91
N GLU A 63 14.01 -3.38 0.22
CA GLU A 63 14.82 -2.32 0.81
C GLU A 63 13.99 -1.08 1.22
N LYS A 64 12.75 -0.96 0.73
CA LYS A 64 11.88 0.20 1.00
C LYS A 64 10.68 -0.12 1.87
N ILE A 65 10.53 -1.36 2.33
CA ILE A 65 9.38 -1.76 3.16
C ILE A 65 9.30 -0.91 4.42
N GLN A 66 10.42 -0.70 5.11
CA GLN A 66 10.41 0.05 6.37
C GLN A 66 9.96 1.49 6.16
N GLN A 67 10.46 2.15 5.12
CA GLN A 67 10.07 3.52 4.79
C GLN A 67 8.59 3.61 4.45
N CYS A 68 8.07 2.63 3.69
CA CYS A 68 6.63 2.57 3.39
C CYS A 68 5.81 2.40 4.68
N LYS A 69 6.22 1.49 5.53
CA LYS A 69 5.56 1.24 6.81
C LYS A 69 5.50 2.51 7.67
N ASP A 70 6.60 3.23 7.75
CA ASP A 70 6.69 4.45 8.56
C ASP A 70 5.72 5.52 8.06
N ILE A 71 5.62 5.71 6.76
CA ILE A 71 4.65 6.65 6.15
C ILE A 71 3.21 6.21 6.44
N ILE A 72 2.91 4.94 6.22
CA ILE A 72 1.56 4.42 6.44
C ILE A 72 1.13 4.63 7.89
N LEU A 73 1.96 4.26 8.85
CA LEU A 73 1.63 4.37 10.27
C LEU A 73 1.50 5.82 10.72
N LYS A 74 2.32 6.71 10.15
CA LYS A 74 2.29 8.13 10.52
C LYS A 74 1.01 8.83 10.08
N TYR A 75 0.49 8.48 8.90
CA TYR A 75 -0.62 9.22 8.29
C TYR A 75 -1.95 8.47 8.29
N HIS A 76 -1.96 7.20 8.72
CA HIS A 76 -3.17 6.41 8.74
C HIS A 76 -4.16 6.94 9.79
N ASN A 77 -5.47 6.83 9.48
CA ASN A 77 -6.53 7.27 10.38
C ASN A 77 -7.01 6.20 11.37
N TYR A 78 -6.56 4.96 11.22
CA TYR A 78 -6.91 3.89 12.16
C TYR A 78 -5.87 3.75 13.26
N ASP A 79 -6.32 3.38 14.46
CA ASP A 79 -5.40 3.06 15.55
C ASP A 79 -4.64 1.76 15.28
N ILE A 80 -5.34 0.79 14.68
CA ILE A 80 -4.77 -0.53 14.35
C ILE A 80 -5.00 -0.79 12.86
N PRO A 81 -4.14 -0.25 11.98
CA PRO A 81 -4.30 -0.46 10.54
C PRO A 81 -3.85 -1.84 10.12
N GLU A 82 -4.52 -2.39 9.09
CA GLU A 82 -4.04 -3.58 8.41
C GLU A 82 -2.73 -3.26 7.70
N LEU A 83 -1.72 -4.09 7.90
CA LEU A 83 -0.45 -4.01 7.17
C LEU A 83 0.03 -5.41 6.87
N ILE A 84 -0.14 -5.82 5.61
CA ILE A 84 0.22 -7.15 5.14
C ILE A 84 1.22 -6.99 4.01
N VAL A 85 2.28 -7.81 4.00
CA VAL A 85 3.23 -7.85 2.89
C VAL A 85 3.00 -9.13 2.11
N ILE A 86 2.84 -8.99 0.80
CA ILE A 86 2.64 -10.09 -0.13
C ILE A 86 3.81 -10.12 -1.10
N ASP A 87 4.34 -11.31 -1.36
CA ASP A 87 5.39 -11.49 -2.36
C ASP A 87 4.77 -11.43 -3.76
N GLY A 88 5.44 -10.68 -4.64
CA GLY A 88 5.04 -10.59 -6.04
C GLY A 88 6.22 -10.87 -6.95
N TYR A 89 5.94 -11.08 -8.24
CA TYR A 89 6.96 -11.29 -9.24
C TYR A 89 6.58 -10.57 -10.53
N ILE A 90 7.45 -9.67 -11.00
CA ILE A 90 7.24 -8.99 -12.28
C ILE A 90 7.69 -9.92 -13.40
N LEU A 91 6.78 -10.25 -14.30
CA LEU A 91 7.03 -11.15 -15.42
C LEU A 91 7.46 -10.43 -16.69
N GLU A 92 7.01 -9.18 -16.86
CA GLU A 92 7.21 -8.45 -18.11
C GLU A 92 8.45 -7.54 -18.01
N ASP A 93 9.34 -7.62 -18.99
CA ASP A 93 10.65 -6.97 -18.95
C ASP A 93 10.57 -5.44 -18.99
N ASP A 94 9.71 -4.89 -19.83
CA ASP A 94 9.57 -3.43 -19.95
C ASP A 94 8.98 -2.82 -18.69
N TYR A 95 8.01 -3.50 -18.09
CA TYR A 95 7.45 -3.08 -16.82
C TYR A 95 8.50 -3.13 -15.71
N GLN A 96 9.32 -4.18 -15.70
CA GLN A 96 10.42 -4.30 -14.74
C GLN A 96 11.42 -3.15 -14.88
N ALA A 97 11.78 -2.80 -16.12
CA ALA A 97 12.70 -1.70 -16.38
C ALA A 97 12.12 -0.37 -15.87
N TRP A 98 10.85 -0.10 -16.15
CA TRP A 98 10.14 1.07 -15.64
C TRP A 98 10.13 1.10 -14.11
N PHE A 99 9.80 -0.03 -13.50
CA PHE A 99 9.71 -0.16 -12.04
C PHE A 99 11.07 0.11 -11.38
N THR A 100 12.13 -0.46 -11.93
CA THR A 100 13.49 -0.32 -11.41
C THR A 100 14.01 1.10 -11.57
N GLU A 101 13.73 1.73 -12.71
CA GLU A 101 14.17 3.09 -13.01
C GLU A 101 13.68 4.09 -11.98
N HIS A 102 12.48 3.88 -11.44
CA HIS A 102 11.90 4.75 -10.43
C HIS A 102 12.80 4.92 -9.20
N TYR A 103 13.57 3.90 -8.86
CA TYR A 103 14.46 3.93 -7.69
C TYR A 103 15.82 4.56 -7.96
N ARG A 104 16.12 4.90 -9.21
CA ARG A 104 17.39 5.53 -9.58
C ARG A 104 17.32 7.04 -9.58
N GLU A 105 16.13 7.60 -9.56
CA GLU A 105 15.89 9.04 -9.66
C GLU A 105 15.95 9.69 -8.28
N ILE A 106 17.16 9.95 -7.84
CA ILE A 106 17.34 10.66 -6.57
C ILE A 106 18.29 11.82 -6.79
#